data_fec636239ab540ff7a30b758f2eade39
#
_entry.id   fec636239ab540ff7a30b758f2eade39
#
_cell.length_a   1.000
_cell.length_b   1.000
_cell.length_c   1.000
_cell.angle_alpha   90.00
_cell.angle_beta   90.00
_cell.angle_gamma   90.00
#
_symmetry.space_group_name_H-M   'P 1'
#
loop_
_entity.id
_entity.type
_entity.pdbx_description
1 polymer ?
#
loop_
_entity_poly.entity_id
_entity_poly.type
_entity_poly.pdbx_seq_one_letter_code
_entity_poly.pdbx_strand_id
1 'polypeptide(L)'
;MLSRSLEETLRRAMSLASSKKHEFATLEHLLFSLLEDKDAVEVFKACGVDTKLLEHDLNDYLDKDLKSIVSSSEDIDTQPTSGFQRVVQRAVIHTQSSGKNEANGANVLVAMFSERDCYAVYLLQKQNMKRLDAVSFISHGLAKDPNYSQTKVDGDINEENQTNPKKETALKKYAVDLNEKSASGKIDPVIGRKKE
;
A
#
# COMPACT_ATOMS: atom_id res chain seq x y z
N MET A 1 -2.04 12.27 -12.80
CA MET A 1 -0.91 11.79 -13.66
C MET A 1 -0.28 10.56 -13.03
N LEU A 2 0.47 9.76 -13.78
CA LEU A 2 1.27 8.67 -13.21
C LEU A 2 2.64 9.23 -12.80
N SER A 3 3.22 8.72 -11.73
CA SER A 3 4.62 9.02 -11.39
C SER A 3 5.55 8.32 -12.38
N ARG A 4 6.74 8.89 -12.59
CA ARG A 4 7.74 8.29 -13.47
C ARG A 4 8.14 6.87 -13.03
N SER A 5 8.27 6.63 -11.72
CA SER A 5 8.54 5.30 -11.17
C SER A 5 7.44 4.31 -11.55
N LEU A 6 6.16 4.72 -11.44
CA LEU A 6 5.04 3.86 -11.80
C LEU A 6 4.99 3.59 -13.32
N GLU A 7 5.28 4.57 -14.17
CA GLU A 7 5.34 4.33 -15.61
C GLU A 7 6.41 3.29 -15.98
N GLU A 8 7.58 3.35 -15.33
CA GLU A 8 8.64 2.36 -15.48
C GLU A 8 8.19 0.98 -14.99
N THR A 9 7.47 0.91 -13.88
CA THR A 9 6.93 -0.32 -13.31
C THR A 9 5.89 -0.96 -14.24
N LEU A 10 4.97 -0.17 -14.81
CA LEU A 10 3.99 -0.66 -15.79
C LEU A 10 4.68 -1.19 -17.06
N ARG A 11 5.70 -0.49 -17.54
CA ARG A 11 6.48 -0.96 -18.70
C ARG A 11 7.20 -2.27 -18.41
N ARG A 12 7.77 -2.44 -17.20
CA ARG A 12 8.38 -3.72 -16.78
C ARG A 12 7.36 -4.85 -16.75
N ALA A 13 6.15 -4.59 -16.24
CA ALA A 13 5.10 -5.60 -16.22
C ALA A 13 4.71 -6.09 -17.62
N MET A 14 4.58 -5.17 -18.57
CA MET A 14 4.34 -5.51 -19.99
C MET A 14 5.51 -6.27 -20.61
N SER A 15 6.73 -5.81 -20.36
CA SER A 15 7.95 -6.47 -20.85
C SER A 15 8.10 -7.88 -20.27
N LEU A 16 7.79 -8.08 -18.99
CA LEU A 16 7.80 -9.39 -18.35
C LEU A 16 6.80 -10.35 -19.02
N ALA A 17 5.58 -9.91 -19.25
CA ALA A 17 4.56 -10.71 -19.93
C ALA A 17 5.01 -11.09 -21.36
N SER A 18 5.55 -10.13 -22.10
CA SER A 18 6.11 -10.37 -23.46
C SER A 18 7.29 -11.35 -23.43
N SER A 19 8.23 -11.22 -22.49
CA SER A 19 9.37 -12.12 -22.36
C SER A 19 8.98 -13.56 -22.05
N LYS A 20 7.88 -13.76 -21.31
CA LYS A 20 7.28 -15.07 -21.03
C LYS A 20 6.34 -15.56 -22.15
N LYS A 21 6.24 -14.82 -23.26
CA LYS A 21 5.34 -15.09 -24.39
C LYS A 21 3.87 -15.16 -24.00
N HIS A 22 3.47 -14.37 -23.02
CA HIS A 22 2.06 -14.26 -22.64
C HIS A 22 1.35 -13.22 -23.51
N GLU A 23 0.20 -13.60 -24.07
CA GLU A 23 -0.65 -12.69 -24.85
C GLU A 23 -1.23 -11.56 -23.99
N PHE A 24 -1.38 -11.81 -22.69
CA PHE A 24 -1.98 -10.87 -21.78
C PHE A 24 -1.07 -10.57 -20.57
N ALA A 25 -0.87 -9.29 -20.28
CA ALA A 25 -0.29 -8.85 -19.02
C ALA A 25 -1.37 -8.83 -17.93
N THR A 26 -1.22 -9.69 -16.93
CA THR A 26 -2.16 -9.87 -15.82
C THR A 26 -1.73 -9.09 -14.58
N LEU A 27 -2.54 -9.13 -13.53
CA LEU A 27 -2.22 -8.48 -12.24
C LEU A 27 -1.04 -9.13 -11.53
N GLU A 28 -0.74 -10.38 -11.81
CA GLU A 28 0.43 -11.09 -11.28
C GLU A 28 1.73 -10.54 -11.88
N HIS A 29 1.75 -10.21 -13.18
CA HIS A 29 2.89 -9.51 -13.80
C HIS A 29 3.07 -8.10 -13.20
N LEU A 30 1.96 -7.42 -12.93
CA LEU A 30 1.98 -6.10 -12.28
C LEU A 30 2.52 -6.20 -10.85
N LEU A 31 2.04 -7.16 -10.06
CA LEU A 31 2.50 -7.37 -8.69
C LEU A 31 4.00 -7.73 -8.66
N PHE A 32 4.44 -8.59 -9.58
CA PHE A 32 5.86 -8.93 -9.72
C PHE A 32 6.72 -7.68 -9.97
N SER A 33 6.28 -6.81 -10.87
CA SER A 33 7.00 -5.56 -11.18
C SER A 33 6.95 -4.53 -10.03
N LEU A 34 5.91 -4.57 -9.19
CA LEU A 34 5.80 -3.74 -7.99
C LEU A 34 6.80 -4.15 -6.90
N LEU A 35 7.34 -5.37 -6.92
CA LEU A 35 8.41 -5.78 -5.99
C LEU A 35 9.71 -4.98 -6.16
N GLU A 36 9.89 -4.32 -7.30
CA GLU A 36 11.03 -3.44 -7.58
C GLU A 36 10.67 -1.94 -7.52
N ASP A 37 9.38 -1.61 -7.34
CA ASP A 37 8.93 -0.23 -7.22
C ASP A 37 9.20 0.30 -5.81
N LYS A 38 9.85 1.46 -5.71
CA LYS A 38 10.29 2.03 -4.43
C LYS A 38 9.13 2.24 -3.45
N ASP A 39 8.04 2.84 -3.93
CA ASP A 39 6.88 3.17 -3.09
C ASP A 39 6.15 1.90 -2.63
N ALA A 40 6.01 0.91 -3.52
CA ALA A 40 5.39 -0.36 -3.19
C ALA A 40 6.26 -1.20 -2.22
N VAL A 41 7.58 -1.21 -2.40
CA VAL A 41 8.53 -1.92 -1.51
C VAL A 41 8.46 -1.38 -0.08
N GLU A 42 8.31 -0.07 0.10
CA GLU A 42 8.11 0.51 1.43
C GLU A 42 6.83 0.00 2.09
N VAL A 43 5.74 -0.09 1.33
CA VAL A 43 4.47 -0.65 1.84
C VAL A 43 4.63 -2.12 2.19
N PHE A 44 5.29 -2.94 1.36
CA PHE A 44 5.54 -4.35 1.66
C PHE A 44 6.32 -4.52 2.96
N LYS A 45 7.41 -3.78 3.14
CA LYS A 45 8.21 -3.80 4.37
C LYS A 45 7.40 -3.38 5.59
N ALA A 46 6.64 -2.29 5.48
CA ALA A 46 5.81 -1.79 6.57
C ALA A 46 4.68 -2.76 6.96
N CYS A 47 4.21 -3.56 6.01
CA CYS A 47 3.21 -4.61 6.25
C CYS A 47 3.81 -5.96 6.69
N GLY A 48 5.13 -6.10 6.73
CA GLY A 48 5.83 -7.33 7.11
C GLY A 48 5.74 -8.43 6.04
N VAL A 49 5.66 -8.04 4.76
CA VAL A 49 5.62 -8.98 3.63
C VAL A 49 7.03 -9.45 3.30
N ASP A 50 7.23 -10.77 3.22
CA ASP A 50 8.45 -11.37 2.67
C ASP A 50 8.44 -11.27 1.14
N THR A 51 9.15 -10.28 0.62
CA THR A 51 9.21 -10.01 -0.82
C THR A 51 9.88 -11.14 -1.60
N LYS A 52 10.82 -11.88 -0.99
CA LYS A 52 11.50 -13.01 -1.67
C LYS A 52 10.56 -14.21 -1.82
N LEU A 53 9.80 -14.50 -0.77
CA LEU A 53 8.79 -15.56 -0.83
C LEU A 53 7.68 -15.20 -1.84
N LEU A 54 7.25 -13.93 -1.84
CA LEU A 54 6.25 -13.45 -2.79
C LEU A 54 6.75 -13.52 -4.24
N GLU A 55 7.99 -13.14 -4.48
CA GLU A 55 8.65 -13.24 -5.78
C GLU A 55 8.71 -14.70 -6.26
N HIS A 56 9.10 -15.63 -5.40
CA HIS A 56 9.15 -17.05 -5.71
C HIS A 56 7.76 -17.61 -6.06
N ASP A 57 6.76 -17.35 -5.22
CA ASP A 57 5.37 -17.81 -5.43
C ASP A 57 4.79 -17.24 -6.75
N LEU A 58 5.10 -15.96 -7.06
CA LEU A 58 4.68 -15.32 -8.31
C LEU A 58 5.35 -15.94 -9.54
N ASN A 59 6.67 -16.17 -9.50
CA ASN A 59 7.38 -16.82 -10.60
C ASN A 59 6.82 -18.21 -10.86
N ASP A 60 6.63 -18.99 -9.82
CA ASP A 60 6.04 -20.32 -9.93
C ASP A 60 4.67 -20.30 -10.60
N TYR A 61 3.81 -19.35 -10.22
CA TYR A 61 2.49 -19.18 -10.82
C TYR A 61 2.57 -18.76 -12.29
N LEU A 62 3.42 -17.77 -12.61
CA LEU A 62 3.59 -17.29 -13.98
C LEU A 62 4.10 -18.38 -14.92
N ASP A 63 4.96 -19.29 -14.43
CA ASP A 63 5.55 -20.34 -15.26
C ASP A 63 4.67 -21.60 -15.37
N LYS A 64 3.88 -21.91 -14.35
CA LYS A 64 3.15 -23.18 -14.26
C LYS A 64 1.67 -23.05 -14.60
N ASP A 65 1.02 -22.00 -14.10
CA ASP A 65 -0.45 -21.87 -14.14
C ASP A 65 -0.94 -21.03 -15.33
N LEU A 66 -0.12 -20.08 -15.81
CA LEU A 66 -0.49 -19.21 -16.94
C LEU A 66 -0.17 -19.78 -18.33
N LYS A 67 -0.01 -21.10 -18.44
CA LYS A 67 0.26 -21.76 -19.73
C LYS A 67 -0.84 -21.54 -20.78
N SER A 68 -2.06 -21.29 -20.35
CA SER A 68 -3.20 -21.07 -21.25
C SER A 68 -3.14 -19.75 -22.02
N ILE A 69 -2.32 -18.79 -21.57
CA ILE A 69 -2.13 -17.49 -22.24
C ILE A 69 -0.79 -17.37 -22.96
N VAL A 70 -0.03 -18.47 -23.03
CA VAL A 70 1.23 -18.51 -23.78
C VAL A 70 0.93 -18.61 -25.26
N SER A 71 1.41 -17.66 -26.04
CA SER A 71 1.28 -17.66 -27.50
C SER A 71 2.35 -18.51 -28.16
N SER A 72 1.98 -19.14 -29.27
CA SER A 72 2.89 -19.89 -30.13
C SER A 72 3.54 -19.01 -31.22
N SER A 73 3.12 -17.77 -31.37
CA SER A 73 3.62 -16.83 -32.37
C SER A 73 4.94 -16.17 -31.94
N GLU A 74 5.81 -15.88 -32.89
CA GLU A 74 7.09 -15.20 -32.61
C GLU A 74 6.89 -13.69 -32.32
N ASP A 75 5.92 -13.06 -32.99
CA ASP A 75 5.54 -11.67 -32.77
C ASP A 75 4.30 -11.60 -31.89
N ILE A 76 4.48 -11.28 -30.62
CA ILE A 76 3.40 -11.17 -29.66
C ILE A 76 3.18 -9.68 -29.32
N ASP A 77 2.00 -9.18 -29.66
CA ASP A 77 1.50 -7.90 -29.14
C ASP A 77 0.79 -8.13 -27.80
N THR A 78 1.57 -8.12 -26.71
CA THR A 78 1.05 -8.35 -25.38
C THR A 78 0.09 -7.23 -24.98
N GLN A 79 -1.13 -7.56 -24.62
CA GLN A 79 -2.17 -6.61 -24.23
C GLN A 79 -2.42 -6.65 -22.70
N PRO A 80 -2.67 -5.51 -22.04
CA PRO A 80 -3.05 -5.52 -20.63
C PRO A 80 -4.47 -6.07 -20.47
N THR A 81 -4.68 -6.95 -19.49
CA THR A 81 -6.03 -7.43 -19.16
C THR A 81 -6.93 -6.30 -18.67
N SER A 82 -8.24 -6.49 -18.75
CA SER A 82 -9.22 -5.53 -18.22
C SER A 82 -9.04 -5.28 -16.72
N GLY A 83 -8.64 -6.30 -15.93
CA GLY A 83 -8.30 -6.17 -14.52
C GLY A 83 -7.09 -5.26 -14.30
N PHE A 84 -6.04 -5.45 -15.10
CA PHE A 84 -4.85 -4.60 -15.08
C PHE A 84 -5.20 -3.13 -15.35
N GLN A 85 -5.96 -2.86 -16.41
CA GLN A 85 -6.39 -1.51 -16.76
C GLN A 85 -7.26 -0.87 -15.66
N ARG A 86 -8.23 -1.62 -15.10
CA ARG A 86 -9.10 -1.13 -14.02
C ARG A 86 -8.31 -0.76 -12.77
N VAL A 87 -7.32 -1.57 -12.39
CA VAL A 87 -6.50 -1.29 -11.19
C VAL A 87 -5.70 0.00 -11.38
N VAL A 88 -5.04 0.18 -12.51
CA VAL A 88 -4.29 1.41 -12.81
C VAL A 88 -5.22 2.62 -12.84
N GLN A 89 -6.35 2.52 -13.54
CA GLN A 89 -7.33 3.60 -13.62
C GLN A 89 -7.88 3.97 -12.23
N ARG A 90 -8.21 2.97 -11.40
CA ARG A 90 -8.69 3.17 -10.03
C ARG A 90 -7.65 3.86 -9.15
N ALA A 91 -6.37 3.50 -9.28
CA ALA A 91 -5.28 4.16 -8.57
C ALA A 91 -5.20 5.65 -8.92
N VAL A 92 -5.30 5.99 -10.21
CA VAL A 92 -5.30 7.39 -10.67
C VAL A 92 -6.51 8.16 -10.12
N ILE A 93 -7.72 7.61 -10.22
CA ILE A 93 -8.94 8.24 -9.71
C ILE A 93 -8.85 8.48 -8.20
N HIS A 94 -8.40 7.47 -7.43
CA HIS A 94 -8.20 7.60 -5.98
C HIS A 94 -7.20 8.69 -5.62
N THR A 95 -6.10 8.77 -6.35
CA THR A 95 -5.05 9.77 -6.12
C THR A 95 -5.57 11.18 -6.38
N GLN A 96 -6.29 11.38 -7.48
CA GLN A 96 -6.92 12.66 -7.81
C GLN A 96 -7.97 13.07 -6.77
N SER A 97 -8.81 12.12 -6.33
CA SER A 97 -9.84 12.38 -5.30
C SER A 97 -9.24 12.73 -3.93
N SER A 98 -8.02 12.28 -3.64
CA SER A 98 -7.30 12.63 -2.40
C SER A 98 -6.45 13.89 -2.51
N GLY A 99 -6.56 14.65 -3.60
CA GLY A 99 -5.84 15.90 -3.82
C GLY A 99 -4.35 15.73 -4.13
N LYS A 100 -3.89 14.51 -4.41
CA LYS A 100 -2.52 14.25 -4.83
C LYS A 100 -2.40 14.36 -6.36
N ASN A 101 -1.28 14.84 -6.84
CA ASN A 101 -1.09 15.09 -8.28
C ASN A 101 -0.72 13.84 -9.08
N GLU A 102 -0.04 12.87 -8.45
CA GLU A 102 0.54 11.71 -9.13
C GLU A 102 0.23 10.42 -8.40
N ALA A 103 -0.21 9.41 -9.15
CA ALA A 103 -0.36 8.05 -8.66
C ALA A 103 0.99 7.33 -8.72
N ASN A 104 1.34 6.62 -7.65
CA ASN A 104 2.58 5.84 -7.51
C ASN A 104 2.29 4.34 -7.30
N GLY A 105 3.34 3.51 -7.18
CA GLY A 105 3.22 2.07 -7.01
C GLY A 105 2.42 1.66 -5.77
N ALA A 106 2.53 2.43 -4.67
CA ALA A 106 1.74 2.17 -3.47
C ALA A 106 0.23 2.35 -3.69
N ASN A 107 -0.17 3.35 -4.49
CA ASN A 107 -1.59 3.56 -4.86
C ASN A 107 -2.12 2.41 -5.73
N VAL A 108 -1.32 1.92 -6.66
CA VAL A 108 -1.66 0.75 -7.49
C VAL A 108 -1.81 -0.50 -6.63
N LEU A 109 -0.91 -0.73 -5.69
CA LEU A 109 -0.97 -1.84 -4.75
C LEU A 109 -2.27 -1.83 -3.94
N VAL A 110 -2.69 -0.67 -3.40
CA VAL A 110 -3.98 -0.53 -2.70
C VAL A 110 -5.17 -0.77 -3.62
N ALA A 111 -5.11 -0.26 -4.86
CA ALA A 111 -6.18 -0.45 -5.84
C ALA A 111 -6.33 -1.93 -6.25
N MET A 112 -5.24 -2.71 -6.28
CA MET A 112 -5.23 -4.13 -6.61
C MET A 112 -6.11 -4.95 -5.65
N PHE A 113 -6.16 -4.64 -4.36
CA PHE A 113 -7.03 -5.29 -3.39
C PHE A 113 -8.54 -5.19 -3.69
N SER A 114 -8.93 -4.37 -4.64
CA SER A 114 -10.34 -4.30 -5.08
C SER A 114 -10.71 -5.39 -6.09
N GLU A 115 -9.74 -6.06 -6.67
CA GLU A 115 -9.92 -7.21 -7.58
C GLU A 115 -9.90 -8.50 -6.76
N ARG A 116 -11.08 -8.94 -6.29
CA ARG A 116 -11.19 -10.03 -5.30
C ARG A 116 -10.79 -11.40 -5.83
N ASP A 117 -11.03 -11.65 -7.10
CA ASP A 117 -10.83 -12.97 -7.75
C ASP A 117 -9.50 -13.01 -8.50
N CYS A 118 -8.42 -12.52 -7.88
CA CYS A 118 -7.11 -12.42 -8.50
C CYS A 118 -6.07 -13.12 -7.61
N TYR A 119 -5.22 -13.92 -8.24
CA TYR A 119 -4.19 -14.68 -7.53
C TYR A 119 -3.15 -13.79 -6.86
N ALA A 120 -2.85 -12.63 -7.45
CA ALA A 120 -1.98 -11.63 -6.85
C ALA A 120 -2.47 -11.18 -5.46
N VAL A 121 -3.78 -10.91 -5.33
CA VAL A 121 -4.39 -10.55 -4.04
C VAL A 121 -4.37 -11.71 -3.05
N TYR A 122 -4.62 -12.94 -3.54
CA TYR A 122 -4.53 -14.14 -2.71
C TYR A 122 -3.13 -14.30 -2.10
N LEU A 123 -2.06 -14.11 -2.87
CA LEU A 123 -0.68 -14.20 -2.38
C LEU A 123 -0.37 -13.14 -1.31
N LEU A 124 -0.84 -11.91 -1.49
CA LEU A 124 -0.70 -10.86 -0.49
C LEU A 124 -1.44 -11.22 0.81
N GLN A 125 -2.66 -11.75 0.70
CA GLN A 125 -3.45 -12.20 1.86
C GLN A 125 -2.84 -13.42 2.55
N LYS A 126 -2.24 -14.35 1.79
CA LYS A 126 -1.49 -15.50 2.32
C LYS A 126 -0.36 -15.05 3.25
N GLN A 127 0.24 -13.90 2.98
CA GLN A 127 1.24 -13.26 3.85
C GLN A 127 0.62 -12.29 4.88
N ASN A 128 -0.67 -12.43 5.17
CA ASN A 128 -1.39 -11.58 6.13
C ASN A 128 -1.43 -10.09 5.78
N MET A 129 -1.14 -9.68 4.55
CA MET A 129 -1.28 -8.30 4.13
C MET A 129 -2.74 -8.01 3.79
N LYS A 130 -3.32 -7.01 4.44
CA LYS A 130 -4.68 -6.53 4.19
C LYS A 130 -4.65 -5.15 3.56
N ARG A 131 -5.70 -4.83 2.79
CA ARG A 131 -5.86 -3.50 2.21
C ARG A 131 -5.77 -2.39 3.26
N LEU A 132 -6.34 -2.62 4.44
CA LEU A 132 -6.33 -1.65 5.53
C LEU A 132 -4.91 -1.34 6.02
N ASP A 133 -4.05 -2.36 6.11
CA ASP A 133 -2.66 -2.20 6.55
C ASP A 133 -1.90 -1.27 5.60
N ALA A 134 -2.04 -1.50 4.28
CA ALA A 134 -1.44 -0.65 3.25
C ALA A 134 -1.97 0.79 3.29
N VAL A 135 -3.30 0.97 3.42
CA VAL A 135 -3.92 2.31 3.50
C VAL A 135 -3.46 3.03 4.77
N SER A 136 -3.41 2.36 5.93
CA SER A 136 -2.95 2.95 7.19
C SER A 136 -1.50 3.44 7.11
N PHE A 137 -0.65 2.67 6.44
CA PHE A 137 0.74 3.08 6.22
C PHE A 137 0.84 4.29 5.28
N ILE A 138 0.16 4.28 4.13
CA ILE A 138 0.22 5.37 3.13
C ILE A 138 -0.37 6.68 3.66
N SER A 139 -1.43 6.60 4.51
CA SER A 139 -2.15 7.78 5.01
C SER A 139 -1.58 8.32 6.32
N HIS A 140 -1.06 7.45 7.18
CA HIS A 140 -0.70 7.79 8.56
C HIS A 140 0.74 7.38 8.93
N GLY A 141 1.46 6.70 8.05
CA GLY A 141 2.79 6.15 8.34
C GLY A 141 2.77 5.04 9.41
N LEU A 142 1.61 4.45 9.67
CA LEU A 142 1.45 3.38 10.67
C LEU A 142 1.85 2.04 10.06
N ALA A 143 3.05 1.57 10.39
CA ALA A 143 3.50 0.25 9.98
C ALA A 143 2.82 -0.84 10.82
N LYS A 144 2.52 -1.97 10.18
CA LYS A 144 2.02 -3.18 10.84
C LYS A 144 3.15 -3.96 11.50
N ASP A 145 4.32 -3.99 10.87
CA ASP A 145 5.51 -4.63 11.42
C ASP A 145 6.11 -3.74 12.50
N PRO A 146 6.18 -4.20 13.80
CA PRO A 146 6.76 -3.43 14.87
C PRO A 146 8.27 -3.19 14.69
N ASN A 147 8.94 -3.99 13.87
CA ASN A 147 10.37 -3.84 13.58
C ASN A 147 10.67 -2.89 12.41
N TYR A 148 9.63 -2.39 11.74
CA TYR A 148 9.80 -1.43 10.66
C TYR A 148 10.26 -0.07 11.22
N SER A 149 11.54 0.19 11.09
CA SER A 149 12.12 1.51 11.36
C SER A 149 12.01 2.36 10.11
N GLN A 150 11.19 3.41 10.13
CA GLN A 150 11.21 4.41 9.07
C GLN A 150 12.61 5.02 8.97
N THR A 151 13.37 4.67 7.96
CA THR A 151 14.43 5.53 7.45
C THR A 151 13.71 6.73 6.84
N LYS A 152 13.70 7.85 7.57
CA LYS A 152 13.20 9.13 7.05
C LYS A 152 13.95 9.44 5.76
N VAL A 153 13.27 9.33 4.63
CA VAL A 153 13.69 10.02 3.41
C VAL A 153 13.18 11.44 3.58
N ASP A 154 14.11 12.36 3.82
CA ASP A 154 13.87 13.79 3.92
C ASP A 154 13.20 14.28 2.61
N GLY A 155 11.97 14.72 2.73
CA GLY A 155 11.29 15.58 1.80
C GLY A 155 10.70 16.75 2.56
N ASP A 156 11.42 17.86 2.55
CA ASP A 156 11.10 19.22 2.98
C ASP A 156 9.78 19.41 3.75
N ILE A 157 9.90 19.45 5.07
CA ILE A 157 9.15 20.41 5.91
C ILE A 157 10.15 20.94 6.94
N ASN A 158 10.52 22.22 6.82
CA ASN A 158 11.21 22.98 7.82
C ASN A 158 10.49 22.86 9.16
N GLU A 159 11.09 22.19 10.11
CA GLU A 159 10.87 22.46 11.52
C GLU A 159 12.22 22.37 12.24
N GLU A 160 12.69 23.54 12.60
CA GLU A 160 13.77 23.75 13.55
C GLU A 160 13.43 23.16 14.91
N ASN A 161 14.43 22.50 15.47
CA ASN A 161 14.67 22.31 16.89
C ASN A 161 13.76 21.42 17.74
N GLN A 162 14.37 20.40 18.26
CA GLN A 162 14.58 20.10 19.69
C GLN A 162 14.28 18.65 20.10
N THR A 163 15.36 18.03 20.57
CA THR A 163 15.45 17.11 21.73
C THR A 163 14.17 16.35 22.12
N ASN A 164 14.30 15.05 22.03
CA ASN A 164 13.39 14.03 22.57
C ASN A 164 12.71 14.42 23.89
N PRO A 165 11.40 14.43 23.95
CA PRO A 165 10.70 13.67 24.97
C PRO A 165 9.51 12.91 24.40
N LYS A 166 9.12 11.82 25.07
CA LYS A 166 7.96 10.95 24.87
C LYS A 166 6.86 11.62 24.04
N LYS A 167 6.56 11.09 22.81
CA LYS A 167 5.45 11.56 21.99
C LYS A 167 4.18 11.55 22.83
N GLU A 168 3.77 12.70 23.36
CA GLU A 168 2.45 12.88 23.91
C GLU A 168 1.44 12.58 22.80
N THR A 169 0.57 11.62 23.05
CA THR A 169 -0.49 11.27 22.09
C THR A 169 -1.35 12.50 21.82
N ALA A 170 -1.84 12.67 20.60
CA ALA A 170 -2.72 13.78 20.21
C ALA A 170 -3.90 13.95 21.20
N LEU A 171 -4.37 12.86 21.81
CA LEU A 171 -5.34 12.87 22.89
C LEU A 171 -4.88 13.69 24.09
N LYS A 172 -3.64 13.55 24.55
CA LYS A 172 -3.11 14.35 25.69
C LYS A 172 -2.93 15.82 25.33
N LYS A 173 -2.68 16.14 24.06
CA LYS A 173 -2.48 17.52 23.60
C LYS A 173 -3.80 18.27 23.37
N TYR A 174 -4.87 17.58 22.95
CA TYR A 174 -6.13 18.21 22.55
C TYR A 174 -7.35 17.75 23.35
N ALA A 175 -7.23 16.74 24.20
CA ALA A 175 -8.29 16.28 25.08
C ALA A 175 -7.87 16.42 26.54
N VAL A 176 -8.84 16.73 27.38
CA VAL A 176 -8.66 16.86 28.82
C VAL A 176 -9.23 15.62 29.49
N ASP A 177 -8.42 14.93 30.29
CA ASP A 177 -8.92 13.82 31.11
C ASP A 177 -9.77 14.39 32.29
N LEU A 178 -11.05 14.18 32.17
CA LEU A 178 -12.01 14.66 33.19
C LEU A 178 -11.89 13.87 34.50
N ASN A 179 -11.47 12.62 34.46
CA ASN A 179 -11.27 11.81 35.65
C ASN A 179 -10.06 12.31 36.46
N GLU A 180 -8.97 12.66 35.77
CA GLU A 180 -7.78 13.25 36.41
C GLU A 180 -8.08 14.62 36.97
N LYS A 181 -8.88 15.45 36.29
CA LYS A 181 -9.36 16.74 36.79
C LYS A 181 -10.27 16.58 38.00
N SER A 182 -11.14 15.57 37.99
CA SER A 182 -12.02 15.28 39.13
C SER A 182 -11.21 14.85 40.36
N ALA A 183 -10.25 13.94 40.17
CA ALA A 183 -9.36 13.48 41.26
C ALA A 183 -8.49 14.61 41.81
N SER A 184 -8.14 15.60 41.00
CA SER A 184 -7.36 16.78 41.43
C SER A 184 -8.22 17.92 42.01
N GLY A 185 -9.53 17.72 42.19
CA GLY A 185 -10.45 18.71 42.77
C GLY A 185 -10.72 19.93 41.89
N LYS A 186 -10.40 19.85 40.57
CA LYS A 186 -10.57 20.97 39.62
C LYS A 186 -11.94 20.95 38.91
N ILE A 187 -12.84 20.07 39.32
CA ILE A 187 -14.21 20.00 38.79
C ILE A 187 -15.16 20.28 39.94
N ASP A 188 -16.08 21.23 39.74
CA ASP A 188 -17.08 21.58 40.71
C ASP A 188 -18.03 20.39 40.97
N PRO A 189 -18.44 20.16 42.26
CA PRO A 189 -19.37 19.09 42.59
C PRO A 189 -20.75 19.32 41.95
N VAL A 190 -21.29 18.26 41.38
CA VAL A 190 -22.64 18.32 40.78
C VAL A 190 -23.69 18.45 41.84
N ILE A 191 -24.38 19.59 41.87
CA ILE A 191 -25.46 19.88 42.81
C ILE A 191 -26.81 19.69 42.09
N GLY A 192 -27.70 18.86 42.65
CA GLY A 192 -29.08 18.72 42.21
C GLY A 192 -29.42 17.54 41.28
N ARG A 193 -28.47 16.74 40.87
CA ARG A 193 -28.71 15.54 40.01
C ARG A 193 -28.70 14.23 40.79
N LYS A 194 -29.59 14.12 41.83
CA LYS A 194 -29.65 12.92 42.68
C LYS A 194 -30.28 11.69 42.03
N LYS A 195 -30.87 11.81 40.83
CA LYS A 195 -31.57 10.72 40.14
C LYS A 195 -30.82 10.19 38.90
N GLU A 196 -29.72 10.79 38.49
CA GLU A 196 -28.81 10.36 37.43
C GLU A 196 -27.49 9.90 38.04
#